data_9736562862d8791115bd9971b2fe2c75
#
_entry.id   9736562862d8791115bd9971b2fe2c75
#
_cell.length_a   1.000
_cell.length_b   1.000
_cell.length_c   1.000
_cell.angle_alpha   90.00
_cell.angle_beta   90.00
_cell.angle_gamma   90.00
#
_symmetry.space_group_name_H-M   'P 1'
#
loop_
_entity.id
_entity.type
_entity.pdbx_description
1 polymer ?
#
loop_
_entity_poly.entity_id
_entity_poly.type
_entity_poly.pdbx_seq_one_letter_code
_entity_poly.pdbx_strand_id
1 'polypeptide(L)'
;MTLNRIFKNYGRRVRLVSVDESWQGELFHAFIQPLRYKNKMYLEDKRVPLGIGDMSYYLYLGPAECDLTAVDEDEYMLRTDTESFFITRAEKLYFSDSVSYIWAVIKRTKEEDE
;
A
#
# COMPACT_ATOMS: atom_id res chain seq x y z
N MET A 1 17.01 -16.15 6.41
CA MET A 1 16.72 -14.80 6.06
C MET A 1 15.24 -14.52 6.15
N THR A 2 14.87 -13.42 6.71
CA THR A 2 13.48 -13.12 6.89
C THR A 2 13.04 -12.05 5.93
N LEU A 3 11.75 -12.04 5.63
CA LEU A 3 11.20 -11.00 4.78
C LEU A 3 11.34 -9.63 5.41
N ASN A 4 11.24 -9.55 6.73
CA ASN A 4 11.39 -8.27 7.39
C ASN A 4 12.74 -7.64 7.10
N ARG A 5 13.75 -8.45 6.99
CA ARG A 5 15.08 -7.95 6.71
C ARG A 5 15.15 -7.41 5.29
N ILE A 6 14.49 -8.08 4.37
CA ILE A 6 14.47 -7.60 2.99
C ILE A 6 13.72 -6.30 2.90
N PHE A 7 12.58 -6.19 3.57
CA PHE A 7 11.84 -4.93 3.57
C PHE A 7 12.68 -3.81 4.16
N LYS A 8 13.36 -4.09 5.27
CA LYS A 8 14.14 -3.07 5.92
C LYS A 8 15.28 -2.58 5.06
N ASN A 9 15.92 -3.49 4.34
CA ASN A 9 17.10 -3.13 3.57
C ASN A 9 16.78 -2.54 2.21
N TYR A 10 15.65 -2.90 1.62
CA TYR A 10 15.35 -2.51 0.25
C TYR A 10 14.03 -1.81 0.06
N GLY A 11 13.23 -1.71 1.09
CA GLY A 11 11.93 -1.10 0.97
C GLY A 11 11.98 0.41 1.17
N ARG A 12 10.88 1.05 0.87
CA ARG A 12 10.73 2.48 1.10
C ARG A 12 10.24 2.70 2.52
N ARG A 13 10.52 3.87 3.06
CA ARG A 13 10.03 4.22 4.38
C ARG A 13 8.58 4.59 4.30
N VAL A 14 7.77 3.99 5.14
CA VAL A 14 6.32 4.14 5.09
C VAL A 14 5.79 4.26 6.50
N ARG A 15 4.70 4.97 6.62
CA ARG A 15 4.04 5.15 7.91
C ARG A 15 2.53 5.08 7.69
N LEU A 16 1.83 4.40 8.59
CA LEU A 16 0.39 4.39 8.55
C LEU A 16 -0.09 5.61 9.33
N VAL A 17 -0.99 6.38 8.77
CA VAL A 17 -1.49 7.57 9.42
C VAL A 17 -3.00 7.60 9.30
N SER A 18 -3.66 8.29 10.23
CA SER A 18 -5.10 8.48 10.09
C SER A 18 -5.36 9.56 9.06
N VAL A 19 -6.47 9.44 8.37
CA VAL A 19 -6.81 10.40 7.34
C VAL A 19 -6.98 11.80 7.90
N ASP A 20 -7.48 11.90 9.12
CA ASP A 20 -7.67 13.21 9.74
C ASP A 20 -6.40 13.71 10.42
N GLU A 21 -5.31 12.96 10.28
CA GLU A 21 -4.01 13.34 10.79
C GLU A 21 -3.91 13.40 12.31
N SER A 22 -4.85 12.79 13.00
CA SER A 22 -4.82 12.79 14.44
C SER A 22 -3.91 11.72 15.01
N TRP A 23 -3.46 10.77 14.20
CA TRP A 23 -2.65 9.67 14.66
C TRP A 23 -1.63 9.25 13.60
N GLN A 24 -0.46 8.91 14.05
CA GLN A 24 0.58 8.40 13.18
C GLN A 24 1.19 7.17 13.81
N GLY A 25 1.39 6.14 12.99
CA GLY A 25 2.06 4.95 13.46
C GLY A 25 3.56 5.08 13.32
N GLU A 26 4.25 4.02 13.68
CA GLU A 26 5.70 4.01 13.59
C GLU A 26 6.14 3.81 12.16
N LEU A 27 7.33 4.29 11.88
CA LEU A 27 7.91 4.12 10.58
C LEU A 27 8.26 2.67 10.34
N PHE A 28 8.01 2.18 9.16
CA PHE A 28 8.42 0.84 8.78
C PHE A 28 8.83 0.87 7.30
N HIS A 29 9.20 -0.28 6.77
CA HIS A 29 9.67 -0.34 5.39
C HIS A 29 8.83 -1.33 4.61
N ALA A 30 8.52 -0.98 3.37
CA ALA A 30 7.70 -1.82 2.49
C ALA A 30 8.04 -1.52 1.05
N PHE A 31 7.70 -2.45 0.17
CA PHE A 31 7.88 -2.23 -1.25
C PHE A 31 6.63 -1.59 -1.82
N ILE A 32 6.81 -0.57 -2.63
CA ILE A 32 5.70 0.10 -3.31
C ILE A 32 6.13 0.34 -4.74
N GLN A 33 5.39 -0.19 -5.68
CA GLN A 33 5.70 -0.05 -7.09
C GLN A 33 4.47 0.27 -7.89
N PRO A 34 4.62 1.01 -8.98
CA PRO A 34 3.47 1.33 -9.80
C PRO A 34 2.82 0.07 -10.35
N LEU A 35 1.52 0.08 -10.40
CA LEU A 35 0.78 -1.02 -10.99
C LEU A 35 0.55 -0.65 -12.43
N ARG A 36 1.25 -1.32 -13.32
CA ARG A 36 1.22 -0.92 -14.72
C ARG A 36 -0.04 -1.38 -15.39
N TYR A 37 -0.36 -0.72 -16.47
CA TYR A 37 -1.59 -1.02 -17.15
C TYR A 37 -1.66 -2.45 -17.67
N LYS A 38 -0.54 -3.07 -17.90
CA LYS A 38 -0.61 -4.45 -18.35
C LYS A 38 -1.00 -5.39 -17.24
N ASN A 39 -1.13 -4.87 -16.05
CA ASN A 39 -1.68 -5.65 -14.96
C ASN A 39 -3.14 -5.30 -14.82
N LYS A 40 -3.77 -4.94 -15.89
CA LYS A 40 -5.13 -4.49 -15.84
C LYS A 40 -6.10 -5.52 -15.36
N MET A 41 -5.70 -6.78 -15.27
CA MET A 41 -6.61 -7.73 -14.71
C MET A 41 -6.95 -7.39 -13.27
N TYR A 42 -6.13 -6.57 -12.64
CA TYR A 42 -6.46 -6.13 -11.30
C TYR A 42 -7.47 -4.99 -11.33
N LEU A 43 -7.63 -4.39 -12.49
CA LEU A 43 -8.51 -3.23 -12.62
C LEU A 43 -9.65 -3.48 -13.56
N GLU A 44 -9.74 -4.66 -14.13
CA GLU A 44 -10.68 -4.83 -15.20
C GLU A 44 -12.12 -4.74 -14.79
N ASP A 45 -12.42 -4.91 -13.55
CA ASP A 45 -13.78 -4.75 -13.14
C ASP A 45 -14.20 -3.32 -13.24
N LYS A 46 -13.28 -2.43 -13.36
CA LYS A 46 -13.60 -1.07 -13.40
C LYS A 46 -13.38 -0.57 -14.75
N ARG A 47 -13.94 -0.52 -15.58
CA ARG A 47 -13.80 0.07 -16.85
C ARG A 47 -13.10 1.38 -16.76
N VAL A 48 -11.89 1.35 -16.38
CA VAL A 48 -11.09 2.54 -16.17
C VAL A 48 -10.89 3.27 -17.48
N PRO A 49 -11.15 4.55 -17.54
CA PRO A 49 -10.91 5.31 -18.75
C PRO A 49 -9.45 5.26 -19.09
N LEU A 50 -9.17 5.15 -20.34
CA LEU A 50 -7.83 5.02 -20.78
C LEU A 50 -6.93 6.12 -20.40
N GLY A 51 -5.83 5.78 -19.80
CA GLY A 51 -4.79 6.72 -19.56
C GLY A 51 -5.08 7.79 -18.57
N ILE A 52 -6.20 7.68 -17.90
CA ILE A 52 -6.55 8.73 -17.01
C ILE A 52 -6.60 8.22 -15.61
N GLY A 53 -5.75 8.68 -14.77
CA GLY A 53 -5.82 8.37 -13.37
C GLY A 53 -5.44 6.97 -12.98
N ASP A 54 -5.44 6.07 -13.92
CA ASP A 54 -5.09 4.71 -13.59
C ASP A 54 -3.65 4.57 -13.23
N MET A 55 -2.84 5.57 -13.54
CA MET A 55 -1.45 5.52 -13.16
C MET A 55 -1.27 5.71 -11.69
N SER A 56 -2.30 6.04 -10.98
CA SER A 56 -2.17 6.30 -9.57
C SER A 56 -2.27 5.06 -8.69
N TYR A 57 -2.46 3.89 -9.29
CA TYR A 57 -2.51 2.67 -8.49
C TYR A 57 -1.13 2.07 -8.32
N TYR A 58 -0.89 1.50 -7.15
CA TYR A 58 0.40 0.93 -6.79
C TYR A 58 0.22 -0.39 -6.09
N LEU A 59 1.22 -1.24 -6.19
CA LEU A 59 1.25 -2.50 -5.48
C LEU A 59 2.12 -2.33 -4.24
N TYR A 60 1.61 -2.78 -3.11
CA TYR A 60 2.31 -2.69 -1.83
C TYR A 60 2.62 -4.10 -1.34
N LEU A 61 3.82 -4.31 -0.83
CA LEU A 61 4.20 -5.53 -0.14
C LEU A 61 4.93 -5.11 1.13
N GLY A 62 4.43 -5.52 2.27
CA GLY A 62 5.02 -5.06 3.52
C GLY A 62 4.98 -6.10 4.62
N PRO A 63 5.52 -5.74 5.77
CA PRO A 63 5.71 -6.69 6.86
C PRO A 63 4.40 -7.09 7.51
N ALA A 64 4.38 -8.33 8.00
CA ALA A 64 3.18 -8.86 8.63
C ALA A 64 2.80 -8.11 9.90
N GLU A 65 3.78 -7.53 10.57
CA GLU A 65 3.48 -6.78 11.79
C GLU A 65 2.62 -5.57 11.55
N CYS A 66 2.68 -5.01 10.35
CA CYS A 66 1.87 -3.86 10.04
C CYS A 66 0.68 -4.33 9.23
N ASP A 67 -0.36 -4.73 9.91
CA ASP A 67 -1.48 -5.44 9.30
C ASP A 67 -2.49 -4.46 8.69
N LEU A 68 -2.37 -4.22 7.42
CA LEU A 68 -3.29 -3.32 6.73
C LEU A 68 -4.69 -3.92 6.60
N THR A 69 -4.83 -5.22 6.80
CA THR A 69 -6.15 -5.83 6.70
C THR A 69 -6.99 -5.54 7.94
N ALA A 70 -6.36 -5.09 9.00
CA ALA A 70 -7.06 -4.83 10.25
C ALA A 70 -7.49 -3.39 10.41
N VAL A 71 -7.15 -2.52 9.50
CA VAL A 71 -7.51 -1.11 9.61
C VAL A 71 -8.65 -0.77 8.67
N ASP A 72 -9.38 0.26 9.02
CA ASP A 72 -10.50 0.72 8.21
C ASP A 72 -9.92 1.56 7.08
N GLU A 73 -10.12 1.12 5.84
CA GLU A 73 -9.53 1.82 4.71
C GLU A 73 -10.06 3.22 4.55
N ASP A 74 -11.20 3.53 5.15
CA ASP A 74 -11.72 4.89 5.06
C ASP A 74 -11.09 5.81 6.09
N GLU A 75 -10.41 5.26 7.08
CA GLU A 75 -9.88 6.07 8.17
C GLU A 75 -8.37 6.13 8.21
N TYR A 76 -7.69 5.29 7.45
CA TYR A 76 -6.23 5.24 7.49
C TYR A 76 -5.65 5.24 6.10
N MET A 77 -4.44 5.73 5.99
CA MET A 77 -3.74 5.76 4.72
C MET A 77 -2.26 5.54 4.96
N LEU A 78 -1.52 5.30 3.91
CA LEU A 78 -0.08 5.12 3.98
C LEU A 78 0.59 6.39 3.51
N ARG A 79 1.69 6.74 4.16
CA ARG A 79 2.43 7.94 3.79
C ARG A 79 3.91 7.62 3.67
N THR A 80 4.52 8.05 2.59
CA THR A 80 5.96 7.98 2.43
C THR A 80 6.51 9.37 2.62
N ASP A 81 7.79 9.56 2.35
CA ASP A 81 8.39 10.88 2.48
C ASP A 81 7.76 11.90 1.54
N THR A 82 7.26 11.44 0.41
CA THR A 82 6.80 12.37 -0.62
C THR A 82 5.37 12.15 -1.07
N GLU A 83 4.75 11.06 -0.69
CA GLU A 83 3.46 10.69 -1.24
C GLU A 83 2.54 10.12 -0.19
N SER A 84 1.26 10.18 -0.47
CA SER A 84 0.25 9.56 0.40
C SER A 84 -0.61 8.65 -0.45
N PHE A 85 -1.09 7.56 0.14
CA PHE A 85 -1.86 6.57 -0.58
C PHE A 85 -3.04 6.10 0.23
N PHE A 86 -4.17 5.90 -0.44
CA PHE A 86 -5.31 5.23 0.17
C PHE A 86 -5.16 3.73 -0.04
N ILE A 87 -5.61 2.95 0.93
CA ILE A 87 -5.58 1.50 0.84
C ILE A 87 -6.89 1.07 0.18
N THR A 88 -6.82 0.43 -0.98
CA THR A 88 -8.04 0.00 -1.63
C THR A 88 -8.34 -1.46 -1.38
N ARG A 89 -7.32 -2.25 -1.07
CA ARG A 89 -7.52 -3.66 -0.84
C ARG A 89 -6.26 -4.22 -0.20
N ALA A 90 -6.40 -5.04 0.81
CA ALA A 90 -5.25 -5.63 1.47
C ALA A 90 -5.55 -7.08 1.81
N GLU A 91 -4.54 -7.92 1.76
CA GLU A 91 -4.67 -9.33 2.07
C GLU A 91 -3.42 -9.83 2.77
N LYS A 92 -3.60 -10.82 3.63
CA LYS A 92 -2.49 -11.47 4.28
C LYS A 92 -2.03 -12.62 3.43
N LEU A 93 -0.74 -12.80 3.31
CA LEU A 93 -0.19 -13.95 2.62
C LEU A 93 0.49 -14.84 3.63
N TYR A 94 0.20 -16.11 3.55
CA TYR A 94 0.63 -17.07 4.56
C TYR A 94 1.68 -18.02 4.01
N PHE A 95 2.57 -18.44 4.91
CA PHE A 95 3.42 -19.56 4.69
C PHE A 95 3.00 -20.52 5.75
N SER A 96 2.44 -21.65 5.37
CA SER A 96 1.93 -22.59 6.32
C SER A 96 0.86 -21.88 7.14
N ASP A 97 1.00 -21.86 8.45
CA ASP A 97 -0.01 -21.25 9.29
C ASP A 97 0.34 -19.85 9.75
N SER A 98 1.44 -19.32 9.28
CA SER A 98 1.88 -18.01 9.73
C SER A 98 1.73 -16.98 8.64
N VAL A 99 1.38 -15.76 9.01
CA VAL A 99 1.32 -14.67 8.06
C VAL A 99 2.74 -14.28 7.70
N SER A 100 3.04 -14.31 6.42
CA SER A 100 4.37 -14.01 5.94
C SER A 100 4.53 -12.54 5.62
N TYR A 101 3.56 -11.96 4.94
CA TYR A 101 3.60 -10.54 4.64
C TYR A 101 2.20 -10.09 4.21
N ILE A 102 2.07 -8.78 4.01
CA ILE A 102 0.81 -8.17 3.62
C ILE A 102 0.94 -7.66 2.19
N TRP A 103 -0.04 -7.94 1.39
CA TRP A 103 -0.12 -7.48 0.01
C TRP A 103 -1.27 -6.50 -0.08
N ALA A 104 -1.11 -5.45 -0.84
CA ALA A 104 -2.19 -4.48 -0.97
C ALA A 104 -2.13 -3.76 -2.30
N VAL A 105 -3.28 -3.29 -2.73
CA VAL A 105 -3.37 -2.35 -3.83
C VAL A 105 -3.70 -1.01 -3.20
N ILE A 106 -2.91 -0.01 -3.52
CA ILE A 106 -3.08 1.31 -2.94
C ILE A 106 -3.15 2.33 -4.05
N LYS A 107 -3.77 3.46 -3.75
CA LYS A 107 -3.97 4.49 -4.74
C LYS A 107 -3.40 5.79 -4.26
N ARG A 108 -2.53 6.41 -5.05
CA ARG A 108 -1.91 7.66 -4.66
C ARG A 108 -2.95 8.76 -4.61
N THR A 109 -2.90 9.57 -3.58
CA THR A 109 -3.84 10.68 -3.45
C THR A 109 -3.41 11.78 -4.40
N LYS A 110 -4.40 12.61 -4.80
CA LYS A 110 -4.06 13.76 -5.59
C LYS A 110 -3.76 14.86 -4.66
N GLU A 111 -2.70 15.36 -4.72
CA GLU A 111 -2.39 16.38 -3.76
C GLU A 111 -3.02 17.65 -4.10
N GLU A 112 -2.95 17.87 -4.05
CA GLU A 112 -2.94 18.76 -4.31
C GLU A 112 -2.74 19.73 -4.24
N ASP A 113 -2.72 19.76 -4.61
CA ASP A 113 -2.43 20.40 -4.61
C ASP A 113 -2.36 21.23 -4.36
N GLU A 114 -2.20 21.19 -4.31
CA GLU A 114 -2.04 21.68 -4.11
C GLU A 114 -2.02 22.18 -4.09
#